data_4238f9abe19aa768d6af4503b93c3b36
#
_entry.id   4238f9abe19aa768d6af4503b93c3b36
#
_cell.length_a   1.000
_cell.length_b   1.000
_cell.length_c   1.000
_cell.angle_alpha   90.00
_cell.angle_beta   90.00
_cell.angle_gamma   90.00
#
_symmetry.space_group_name_H-M   'P 1'
#
loop_
_entity.id
_entity.type
_entity.pdbx_description
1 polymer ?
#
loop_
_entity_poly.entity_id
_entity_poly.type
_entity_poly.pdbx_seq_one_letter_code
_entity_poly.pdbx_strand_id
1 'polypeptide(L)'
;MGRCGGQGGGCRGGLSLPVALLRSPPRSGPLVLTWSLPTGAAVSAQDDGGRIIGGYTCPRYSQPWQAFVYGPLQCGGILVDRSWVLSAAHCYRPGLRVRLGEYNLAVREGPEQDRIVSGAILHPGYNRFTLDNDLMLLKLAQPINIGPTARPVTLPTACAATGTTCLISGWGTVTTPQATFPNLLQCGNVRIVSPQSCQASYPGRVTNNMVCAGVMGGGIDSCQGDSGGPLLCAGQLQGIVSWGLQTCAQPNRPGVYTKVCNYVAWIRRAIQTN
;
A
#
# COMPACT_ATOMS: atom_id res chain seq x y z
N MET A 1 7.92 -67.48 -0.26
CA MET A 1 9.10 -68.22 0.24
C MET A 1 9.74 -67.27 1.25
N GLY A 2 9.75 -67.48 2.43
CA GLY A 2 9.92 -68.36 3.55
C GLY A 2 10.17 -67.42 4.73
N ARG A 3 9.36 -67.42 5.71
CA ARG A 3 9.21 -68.20 6.92
C ARG A 3 10.26 -67.94 8.01
N CYS A 4 9.73 -67.45 9.13
CA CYS A 4 9.87 -67.95 10.52
C CYS A 4 11.19 -67.69 11.21
N GLY A 5 11.25 -67.40 12.46
CA GLY A 5 10.61 -67.67 13.74
C GLY A 5 11.61 -67.30 14.79
N GLY A 6 11.32 -67.08 16.01
CA GLY A 6 10.66 -67.77 17.06
C GLY A 6 11.37 -67.37 18.34
N GLN A 7 10.58 -67.16 19.40
CA GLN A 7 10.69 -67.69 20.75
C GLN A 7 12.00 -67.39 21.51
N GLY A 8 12.02 -67.00 22.71
CA GLY A 8 11.13 -67.11 23.85
C GLY A 8 11.98 -66.91 25.11
N GLY A 9 11.36 -66.74 26.21
CA GLY A 9 12.01 -66.96 27.51
C GLY A 9 12.10 -65.71 28.37
N GLY A 10 11.30 -65.61 29.24
CA GLY A 10 10.93 -65.24 30.49
C GLY A 10 11.92 -65.48 31.60
N CYS A 11 11.89 -64.73 32.68
CA CYS A 11 11.89 -65.21 34.06
C CYS A 11 11.74 -64.00 35.04
N ARG A 12 10.98 -64.30 36.00
CA ARG A 12 10.52 -63.66 37.23
C ARG A 12 11.65 -63.26 38.18
N GLY A 13 11.29 -62.41 39.14
CA GLY A 13 11.78 -62.32 40.51
C GLY A 13 12.25 -60.90 40.83
N GLY A 14 11.86 -60.27 41.86
CA GLY A 14 11.36 -60.60 43.15
C GLY A 14 11.18 -59.32 43.95
N LEU A 15 10.19 -59.30 44.79
CA LEU A 15 9.83 -58.32 45.80
C LEU A 15 11.01 -58.08 46.81
N SER A 16 11.21 -56.83 47.19
CA SER A 16 11.63 -56.51 48.55
C SER A 16 11.39 -55.02 48.85
N LEU A 17 10.46 -54.78 49.75
CA LEU A 17 10.35 -53.55 50.50
C LEU A 17 11.34 -53.62 51.69
N PRO A 18 11.86 -52.50 52.16
CA PRO A 18 11.77 -52.25 53.59
C PRO A 18 11.40 -50.79 53.98
N VAL A 19 10.50 -50.78 54.94
CA VAL A 19 10.51 -50.04 56.22
C VAL A 19 10.61 -48.52 56.20
N ALA A 20 9.51 -47.97 56.64
CA ALA A 20 9.31 -46.59 57.06
C ALA A 20 10.25 -46.14 58.18
N LEU A 21 10.76 -44.95 58.07
CA LEU A 21 11.26 -44.16 59.20
C LEU A 21 10.50 -42.82 59.25
N LEU A 22 9.67 -42.71 60.25
CA LEU A 22 9.01 -41.52 60.71
C LEU A 22 10.03 -40.47 61.14
N ARG A 23 10.02 -39.27 60.55
CA ARG A 23 10.58 -38.08 61.14
C ARG A 23 9.58 -36.92 61.08
N SER A 24 9.47 -36.28 62.23
CA SER A 24 8.63 -35.19 62.65
C SER A 24 8.72 -33.93 61.80
N PRO A 25 7.67 -33.05 61.79
CA PRO A 25 7.65 -31.85 60.98
C PRO A 25 8.45 -30.72 61.62
N PRO A 26 9.13 -29.86 60.82
CA PRO A 26 9.64 -28.58 61.31
C PRO A 26 8.56 -27.47 61.09
N ARG A 27 8.60 -26.56 62.00
CA ARG A 27 7.76 -25.42 62.35
C ARG A 27 7.40 -24.49 61.18
N SER A 28 6.17 -24.02 61.23
CA SER A 28 5.61 -22.91 60.47
C SER A 28 6.45 -21.64 60.50
N GLY A 29 6.95 -21.21 59.32
CA GLY A 29 7.41 -19.88 59.02
C GLY A 29 6.34 -19.15 58.14
N PRO A 30 6.28 -17.82 58.17
CA PRO A 30 5.24 -17.07 57.48
C PRO A 30 5.36 -17.23 55.94
N LEU A 31 4.24 -17.58 55.31
CA LEU A 31 4.06 -17.58 53.85
C LEU A 31 4.14 -16.15 53.34
N VAL A 32 5.27 -15.80 52.75
CA VAL A 32 5.37 -14.60 51.90
C VAL A 32 4.76 -14.99 50.55
N LEU A 33 3.54 -14.56 50.31
CA LEU A 33 2.91 -14.63 49.00
C LEU A 33 3.63 -13.62 48.09
N THR A 34 4.61 -14.07 47.34
CA THR A 34 5.14 -13.35 46.21
C THR A 34 4.13 -13.46 45.06
N TRP A 35 3.45 -12.39 44.79
CA TRP A 35 2.63 -12.26 43.57
C TRP A 35 3.59 -12.12 42.39
N SER A 36 3.83 -13.23 41.69
CA SER A 36 4.43 -13.19 40.37
C SER A 36 3.42 -12.62 39.39
N LEU A 37 3.58 -11.36 38.99
CA LEU A 37 2.89 -10.80 37.85
C LEU A 37 3.25 -11.66 36.63
N PRO A 38 2.27 -12.07 35.80
CA PRO A 38 2.60 -12.69 34.52
C PRO A 38 3.39 -11.66 33.72
N THR A 39 4.62 -11.96 33.37
CA THR A 39 5.36 -11.25 32.35
C THR A 39 4.51 -11.32 31.10
N GLY A 40 3.91 -10.17 30.73
CA GLY A 40 3.19 -10.03 29.49
C GLY A 40 4.11 -10.51 28.37
N ALA A 41 3.70 -11.57 27.70
CA ALA A 41 4.27 -11.96 26.45
C ALA A 41 4.16 -10.71 25.55
N ALA A 42 5.29 -10.11 25.22
CA ALA A 42 5.35 -9.14 24.15
C ALA A 42 4.80 -9.89 22.93
N VAL A 43 3.59 -9.52 22.51
CA VAL A 43 3.08 -9.87 21.20
C VAL A 43 4.09 -9.22 20.26
N SER A 44 5.01 -10.01 19.71
CA SER A 44 5.79 -9.60 18.57
C SER A 44 4.75 -9.27 17.50
N ALA A 45 4.58 -7.98 17.21
CA ALA A 45 3.96 -7.56 15.98
C ALA A 45 4.73 -8.31 14.90
N GLN A 46 4.09 -9.30 14.29
CA GLN A 46 4.58 -9.88 13.05
C GLN A 46 4.70 -8.68 12.12
N ASP A 47 5.93 -8.42 11.72
CA ASP A 47 6.26 -7.49 10.64
C ASP A 47 5.62 -8.09 9.38
N ASP A 48 4.38 -7.69 9.15
CA ASP A 48 3.57 -8.09 8.00
C ASP A 48 4.11 -7.25 6.85
N GLY A 49 5.21 -7.75 6.27
CA GLY A 49 6.08 -7.12 5.28
C GLY A 49 5.32 -6.16 4.36
N GLY A 50 5.38 -4.88 4.71
CA GLY A 50 4.64 -3.81 4.05
C GLY A 50 5.09 -3.60 2.61
N ARG A 51 4.17 -3.18 1.72
CA ARG A 51 4.17 -3.51 0.29
C ARG A 51 3.55 -2.49 -0.68
N ILE A 52 3.79 -1.30 -0.71
CA ILE A 52 4.56 -0.35 -1.53
C ILE A 52 5.97 -0.72 -1.19
N ILE A 53 6.97 -0.71 -2.05
CA ILE A 53 8.28 -1.16 -1.62
C ILE A 53 8.58 -0.52 -0.25
N GLY A 54 8.81 -1.35 0.78
CA GLY A 54 9.09 -0.90 2.15
C GLY A 54 7.96 -0.16 2.88
N GLY A 55 6.74 -0.19 2.35
CA GLY A 55 5.56 0.37 2.98
C GLY A 55 4.93 -0.55 4.05
N TYR A 56 3.64 -0.36 4.31
CA TYR A 56 2.84 -1.14 5.25
C TYR A 56 1.41 -1.31 4.72
N THR A 57 0.69 -2.30 5.20
CA THR A 57 -0.73 -2.45 4.86
C THR A 57 -1.51 -1.26 5.41
N CYS A 58 -2.24 -0.55 4.55
CA CYS A 58 -3.07 0.59 4.99
C CYS A 58 -4.07 0.14 6.06
N PRO A 59 -4.39 0.96 7.07
CA PRO A 59 -5.57 0.73 7.88
C PRO A 59 -6.80 0.61 6.98
N ARG A 60 -7.65 -0.35 7.27
CA ARG A 60 -8.81 -0.69 6.42
C ARG A 60 -9.67 0.54 6.15
N TYR A 61 -9.95 0.81 4.87
CA TYR A 61 -10.72 1.95 4.38
C TYR A 61 -10.19 3.34 4.77
N SER A 62 -8.91 3.44 5.16
CA SER A 62 -8.28 4.73 5.48
C SER A 62 -8.06 5.61 4.25
N GLN A 63 -8.14 5.04 3.04
CA GLN A 63 -7.94 5.75 1.77
C GLN A 63 -9.23 5.72 0.91
N PRO A 64 -10.31 6.41 1.32
CA PRO A 64 -11.62 6.27 0.65
C PRO A 64 -11.69 6.88 -0.75
N TRP A 65 -10.68 7.63 -1.18
CA TRP A 65 -10.49 8.15 -2.53
C TRP A 65 -9.73 7.19 -3.44
N GLN A 66 -9.12 6.13 -2.88
CA GLN A 66 -8.36 5.17 -3.67
C GLN A 66 -9.26 4.44 -4.64
N ALA A 67 -8.91 4.49 -5.92
CA ALA A 67 -9.56 3.74 -6.98
C ALA A 67 -8.61 2.67 -7.53
N PHE A 68 -9.14 1.48 -7.80
CA PHE A 68 -8.49 0.44 -8.58
C PHE A 68 -8.95 0.57 -10.02
N VAL A 69 -8.06 0.94 -10.92
CA VAL A 69 -8.31 1.05 -12.35
C VAL A 69 -7.83 -0.23 -13.02
N TYR A 70 -8.71 -0.94 -13.70
CA TYR A 70 -8.44 -2.27 -14.22
C TYR A 70 -9.09 -2.53 -15.59
N GLY A 71 -8.68 -3.61 -16.23
CA GLY A 71 -9.10 -4.03 -17.55
C GLY A 71 -7.89 -4.55 -18.31
N PRO A 72 -7.49 -3.95 -19.45
CA PRO A 72 -6.30 -4.39 -20.18
C PRO A 72 -4.98 -4.18 -19.44
N LEU A 73 -4.97 -3.32 -18.43
CA LEU A 73 -3.83 -3.11 -17.51
C LEU A 73 -4.33 -2.75 -16.11
N GLN A 74 -3.45 -2.82 -15.12
CA GLN A 74 -3.72 -2.41 -13.75
C GLN A 74 -3.04 -1.08 -13.46
N CYS A 75 -3.82 -0.14 -12.89
CA CYS A 75 -3.35 1.16 -12.42
C CYS A 75 -4.10 1.57 -11.14
N GLY A 76 -3.57 2.55 -10.45
CA GLY A 76 -4.28 3.30 -9.44
C GLY A 76 -5.14 4.41 -10.04
N GLY A 77 -5.99 4.98 -9.22
CA GLY A 77 -6.76 6.17 -9.54
C GLY A 77 -7.23 6.86 -8.26
N ILE A 78 -7.80 8.04 -8.40
CA ILE A 78 -8.16 8.91 -7.30
C ILE A 78 -9.55 9.48 -7.57
N LEU A 79 -10.52 9.20 -6.71
CA LEU A 79 -11.86 9.79 -6.80
C LEU A 79 -11.75 11.28 -6.49
N VAL A 80 -12.09 12.13 -7.45
CA VAL A 80 -12.06 13.60 -7.33
C VAL A 80 -13.46 14.24 -7.36
N ASP A 81 -14.46 13.49 -7.86
CA ASP A 81 -15.87 13.82 -7.88
C ASP A 81 -16.69 12.53 -7.91
N ARG A 82 -18.00 12.58 -7.61
CA ARG A 82 -18.88 11.40 -7.65
C ARG A 82 -18.83 10.62 -8.96
N SER A 83 -18.56 11.31 -10.06
CA SER A 83 -18.57 10.77 -11.42
C SER A 83 -17.20 10.76 -12.09
N TRP A 84 -16.14 11.18 -11.39
CA TRP A 84 -14.83 11.37 -11.98
C TRP A 84 -13.68 10.79 -11.15
N VAL A 85 -12.84 10.00 -11.81
CA VAL A 85 -11.58 9.49 -11.26
C VAL A 85 -10.41 10.08 -12.02
N LEU A 86 -9.47 10.66 -11.30
CA LEU A 86 -8.20 11.14 -11.82
C LEU A 86 -7.20 9.97 -11.84
N SER A 87 -6.41 9.84 -12.91
CA SER A 87 -5.37 8.82 -13.05
C SER A 87 -4.25 9.33 -13.96
N ALA A 88 -3.20 8.54 -14.19
CA ALA A 88 -2.13 8.86 -15.14
C ALA A 88 -2.58 8.64 -16.58
N ALA A 89 -2.24 9.54 -17.50
CA ALA A 89 -2.62 9.43 -18.92
C ALA A 89 -1.97 8.20 -19.61
N HIS A 90 -0.78 7.79 -19.18
CA HIS A 90 -0.11 6.60 -19.69
C HIS A 90 -0.87 5.29 -19.37
N CYS A 91 -1.78 5.33 -18.38
CA CYS A 91 -2.68 4.23 -18.04
C CYS A 91 -3.85 4.07 -19.02
N TYR A 92 -4.08 5.04 -19.92
CA TYR A 92 -5.23 4.96 -20.80
C TYR A 92 -5.20 3.75 -21.73
N ARG A 93 -6.27 2.98 -21.68
CA ARG A 93 -6.60 1.91 -22.63
C ARG A 93 -8.13 1.87 -22.84
N PRO A 94 -8.63 1.51 -24.02
CA PRO A 94 -10.07 1.25 -24.21
C PRO A 94 -10.54 0.13 -23.27
N GLY A 95 -11.74 0.24 -22.74
CA GLY A 95 -12.34 -0.81 -21.89
C GLY A 95 -11.94 -0.77 -20.42
N LEU A 96 -11.35 0.34 -19.96
CA LEU A 96 -11.05 0.51 -18.53
C LEU A 96 -12.30 0.46 -17.66
N ARG A 97 -12.13 -0.09 -16.47
CA ARG A 97 -13.11 -0.13 -15.39
C ARG A 97 -12.48 0.43 -14.12
N VAL A 98 -13.33 0.91 -13.23
CA VAL A 98 -12.91 1.48 -11.95
C VAL A 98 -13.65 0.78 -10.82
N ARG A 99 -12.94 0.45 -9.74
CA ARG A 99 -13.53 -0.02 -8.50
C ARG A 99 -13.14 0.91 -7.35
N LEU A 100 -14.14 1.37 -6.60
CA LEU A 100 -14.01 2.16 -5.38
C LEU A 100 -14.46 1.34 -4.18
N GLY A 101 -14.03 1.75 -2.97
CA GLY A 101 -14.35 1.03 -1.73
C GLY A 101 -13.62 -0.31 -1.60
N GLU A 102 -12.59 -0.52 -2.41
CA GLU A 102 -11.77 -1.73 -2.41
C GLU A 102 -10.70 -1.66 -1.31
N TYR A 103 -10.43 -2.81 -0.69
CA TYR A 103 -9.33 -2.96 0.26
C TYR A 103 -8.56 -4.25 -0.02
N ASN A 104 -9.25 -5.36 -0.31
CA ASN A 104 -8.65 -6.67 -0.54
C ASN A 104 -9.07 -7.25 -1.89
N LEU A 105 -8.22 -7.16 -2.90
CA LEU A 105 -8.48 -7.63 -4.26
C LEU A 105 -8.82 -9.13 -4.36
N ALA A 106 -8.44 -9.94 -3.36
CA ALA A 106 -8.69 -11.38 -3.37
C ALA A 106 -10.14 -11.75 -3.00
N VAL A 107 -10.86 -10.88 -2.30
CA VAL A 107 -12.21 -11.17 -1.80
C VAL A 107 -13.12 -9.96 -1.94
N ARG A 108 -14.42 -10.18 -2.17
CA ARG A 108 -15.41 -9.12 -2.08
C ARG A 108 -15.86 -8.97 -0.63
N GLU A 109 -15.69 -7.77 -0.11
CA GLU A 109 -15.97 -7.44 1.29
C GLU A 109 -17.33 -6.74 1.47
N GLY A 110 -17.97 -6.32 0.36
CA GLY A 110 -19.31 -5.73 0.30
C GLY A 110 -19.37 -4.25 -0.06
N PRO A 111 -18.43 -3.36 0.34
CA PRO A 111 -18.53 -1.94 0.03
C PRO A 111 -18.02 -1.54 -1.36
N GLU A 112 -17.49 -2.49 -2.15
CA GLU A 112 -16.91 -2.22 -3.46
C GLU A 112 -17.97 -1.75 -4.46
N GLN A 113 -17.63 -0.74 -5.21
CA GLN A 113 -18.45 -0.17 -6.27
C GLN A 113 -17.71 -0.22 -7.60
N ASP A 114 -18.10 -1.16 -8.46
CA ASP A 114 -17.55 -1.27 -9.82
C ASP A 114 -18.28 -0.31 -10.76
N ARG A 115 -17.50 0.39 -11.61
CA ARG A 115 -18.02 1.29 -12.65
C ARG A 115 -17.33 1.06 -13.98
N ILE A 116 -18.08 1.17 -15.04
CA ILE A 116 -17.56 1.24 -16.41
C ILE A 116 -17.10 2.69 -16.63
N VAL A 117 -15.97 2.87 -17.30
CA VAL A 117 -15.51 4.16 -17.77
C VAL A 117 -16.25 4.48 -19.08
N SER A 118 -17.11 5.51 -19.05
CA SER A 118 -17.88 5.96 -20.22
C SER A 118 -17.12 6.92 -21.12
N GLY A 119 -16.06 7.55 -20.60
CA GLY A 119 -15.22 8.49 -21.34
C GLY A 119 -13.92 8.77 -20.61
N ALA A 120 -12.92 9.22 -21.34
CA ALA A 120 -11.65 9.64 -20.78
C ALA A 120 -11.20 10.97 -21.39
N ILE A 121 -10.72 11.88 -20.56
CA ILE A 121 -10.17 13.18 -20.97
C ILE A 121 -8.70 13.19 -20.57
N LEU A 122 -7.81 12.95 -21.52
CA LEU A 122 -6.38 13.11 -21.33
C LEU A 122 -6.05 14.61 -21.35
N HIS A 123 -5.06 15.02 -20.56
CA HIS A 123 -4.60 16.40 -20.62
C HIS A 123 -4.09 16.73 -22.04
N PRO A 124 -4.50 17.86 -22.67
CA PRO A 124 -4.16 18.14 -24.06
C PRO A 124 -2.65 18.28 -24.32
N GLY A 125 -1.89 18.62 -23.30
CA GLY A 125 -0.41 18.69 -23.37
C GLY A 125 0.30 17.39 -23.00
N TYR A 126 -0.42 16.27 -22.81
CA TYR A 126 0.22 14.99 -22.47
C TYR A 126 1.20 14.54 -23.56
N ASN A 127 2.44 14.30 -23.14
CA ASN A 127 3.49 13.78 -24.01
C ASN A 127 3.89 12.36 -23.57
N ARG A 128 3.55 11.35 -24.37
CA ARG A 128 3.81 9.94 -24.07
C ARG A 128 5.29 9.55 -24.00
N PHE A 129 6.20 10.36 -24.55
CA PHE A 129 7.62 10.07 -24.59
C PHE A 129 8.35 10.62 -23.36
N THR A 130 7.97 11.82 -22.93
CA THR A 130 8.56 12.49 -21.76
C THR A 130 7.75 12.28 -20.50
N LEU A 131 6.50 11.81 -20.61
CA LEU A 131 5.48 11.75 -19.54
C LEU A 131 5.19 13.11 -18.93
N ASP A 132 5.43 14.21 -19.66
CA ASP A 132 4.98 15.52 -19.25
C ASP A 132 3.47 15.63 -19.36
N ASN A 133 2.83 16.33 -18.40
CA ASN A 133 1.38 16.41 -18.27
C ASN A 133 0.69 15.03 -18.21
N ASP A 134 1.27 14.10 -17.48
CA ASP A 134 0.77 12.72 -17.37
C ASP A 134 -0.40 12.61 -16.42
N LEU A 135 -1.57 13.07 -16.88
CA LEU A 135 -2.83 12.95 -16.13
C LEU A 135 -4.01 12.82 -17.09
N MET A 136 -5.05 12.13 -16.63
CA MET A 136 -6.35 12.01 -17.31
C MET A 136 -7.48 11.98 -16.30
N LEU A 137 -8.66 12.37 -16.73
CA LEU A 137 -9.93 12.19 -16.03
C LEU A 137 -10.72 11.07 -16.69
N LEU A 138 -11.19 10.12 -15.88
CA LEU A 138 -12.05 9.02 -16.27
C LEU A 138 -13.47 9.33 -15.83
N LYS A 139 -14.41 9.46 -16.79
CA LYS A 139 -15.85 9.65 -16.51
C LYS A 139 -16.48 8.30 -16.22
N LEU A 140 -17.14 8.17 -15.08
CA LEU A 140 -17.85 6.97 -14.68
C LEU A 140 -19.24 6.95 -15.34
N ALA A 141 -19.66 5.80 -15.86
CA ALA A 141 -20.99 5.64 -16.48
C ALA A 141 -22.13 5.89 -15.47
N GLN A 142 -21.87 5.68 -14.19
CA GLN A 142 -22.79 5.96 -13.09
C GLN A 142 -22.01 6.56 -11.92
N PRO A 143 -22.58 7.53 -11.18
CA PRO A 143 -21.93 8.10 -10.01
C PRO A 143 -21.63 7.07 -8.92
N ILE A 144 -20.63 7.37 -8.09
CA ILE A 144 -20.34 6.62 -6.87
C ILE A 144 -21.30 7.05 -5.75
N ASN A 145 -21.74 6.09 -4.96
CA ASN A 145 -22.42 6.35 -3.70
C ASN A 145 -21.36 6.78 -2.68
N ILE A 146 -21.44 8.05 -2.24
CA ILE A 146 -20.49 8.62 -1.29
C ILE A 146 -20.77 8.07 0.11
N GLY A 147 -19.72 7.63 0.79
CA GLY A 147 -19.78 7.05 2.12
C GLY A 147 -18.40 6.91 2.78
N PRO A 148 -18.32 6.21 3.90
CA PRO A 148 -17.06 6.03 4.62
C PRO A 148 -15.96 5.36 3.79
N THR A 149 -16.33 4.45 2.89
CA THR A 149 -15.40 3.64 2.07
C THR A 149 -15.12 4.24 0.69
N ALA A 150 -15.91 5.22 0.24
CA ALA A 150 -15.70 5.90 -1.04
C ALA A 150 -16.14 7.36 -0.96
N ARG A 151 -15.19 8.29 -1.05
CA ARG A 151 -15.43 9.74 -1.07
C ARG A 151 -14.32 10.47 -1.82
N PRO A 152 -14.62 11.62 -2.47
CA PRO A 152 -13.63 12.41 -3.19
C PRO A 152 -12.52 12.92 -2.28
N VAL A 153 -11.31 12.99 -2.86
CA VAL A 153 -10.14 13.62 -2.23
C VAL A 153 -10.25 15.15 -2.28
N THR A 154 -9.58 15.82 -1.35
CA THR A 154 -9.42 17.27 -1.40
C THR A 154 -8.32 17.64 -2.40
N LEU A 155 -8.65 18.46 -3.41
CA LEU A 155 -7.67 19.04 -4.32
C LEU A 155 -6.85 20.11 -3.59
N PRO A 156 -5.56 20.32 -3.97
CA PRO A 156 -4.69 21.26 -3.28
C PRO A 156 -5.10 22.72 -3.54
N THR A 157 -4.87 23.56 -2.53
CA THR A 157 -4.98 25.03 -2.65
C THR A 157 -3.64 25.68 -2.98
N ALA A 158 -2.54 25.00 -2.66
CA ALA A 158 -1.16 25.40 -2.96
C ALA A 158 -0.29 24.16 -3.18
N CYS A 159 0.86 24.35 -3.82
CA CYS A 159 1.84 23.27 -4.00
C CYS A 159 2.51 22.94 -2.66
N ALA A 160 2.76 21.66 -2.41
CA ALA A 160 3.47 21.20 -1.22
C ALA A 160 4.94 21.68 -1.22
N ALA A 161 5.41 22.10 -0.06
CA ALA A 161 6.80 22.50 0.13
C ALA A 161 7.75 21.29 0.17
N THR A 162 9.02 21.52 -0.19
CA THR A 162 10.10 20.54 0.00
C THR A 162 10.16 20.08 1.46
N GLY A 163 10.38 18.77 1.67
CA GLY A 163 10.45 18.14 2.98
C GLY A 163 9.09 17.77 3.59
N THR A 164 7.97 18.20 2.98
CA THR A 164 6.63 17.82 3.44
C THR A 164 6.48 16.30 3.40
N THR A 165 6.00 15.71 4.50
CA THR A 165 5.66 14.29 4.57
C THR A 165 4.34 14.04 3.87
N CYS A 166 4.33 13.04 3.01
CA CYS A 166 3.19 12.64 2.21
C CYS A 166 2.96 11.14 2.31
N LEU A 167 1.74 10.72 2.01
CA LEU A 167 1.32 9.34 1.96
C LEU A 167 1.11 8.93 0.50
N ILE A 168 1.65 7.79 0.11
CA ILE A 168 1.34 7.09 -1.13
C ILE A 168 0.55 5.83 -0.81
N SER A 169 -0.33 5.42 -1.72
CA SER A 169 -1.11 4.19 -1.57
C SER A 169 -1.41 3.51 -2.90
N GLY A 170 -1.50 2.17 -2.88
CA GLY A 170 -1.79 1.38 -4.08
C GLY A 170 -1.63 -0.12 -3.89
N TRP A 171 -1.92 -0.86 -4.97
CA TRP A 171 -1.75 -2.32 -5.08
C TRP A 171 -0.63 -2.68 -6.07
N GLY A 172 0.30 -1.77 -6.29
CA GLY A 172 1.47 -2.02 -7.12
C GLY A 172 2.40 -3.05 -6.51
N THR A 173 3.39 -3.46 -7.29
CA THR A 173 4.34 -4.49 -6.85
C THR A 173 5.11 -4.05 -5.60
N VAL A 174 5.43 -5.01 -4.83
CA VAL A 174 6.01 -4.92 -3.48
C VAL A 174 7.43 -5.44 -3.44
N THR A 175 7.88 -5.98 -4.56
CA THR A 175 9.24 -6.47 -4.78
C THR A 175 9.73 -6.07 -6.17
N THR A 176 11.04 -5.82 -6.29
CA THR A 176 11.77 -5.67 -7.55
C THR A 176 13.12 -6.39 -7.45
N PRO A 177 13.67 -6.90 -8.56
CA PRO A 177 13.20 -6.80 -9.95
C PRO A 177 12.02 -7.72 -10.31
N GLN A 178 11.75 -8.76 -9.53
CA GLN A 178 10.58 -9.64 -9.75
C GLN A 178 9.35 -9.03 -9.09
N ALA A 179 8.29 -8.82 -9.86
CA ALA A 179 7.06 -8.22 -9.36
C ALA A 179 6.24 -9.23 -8.53
N THR A 180 5.81 -8.78 -7.35
CA THR A 180 4.84 -9.49 -6.49
C THR A 180 3.73 -8.51 -6.15
N PHE A 181 2.48 -8.79 -6.55
CA PHE A 181 1.34 -7.90 -6.33
C PHE A 181 0.60 -8.29 -5.06
N PRO A 182 0.34 -7.34 -4.16
CA PRO A 182 -0.40 -7.58 -2.92
C PRO A 182 -1.90 -7.65 -3.20
N ASN A 183 -2.63 -8.40 -2.35
CA ASN A 183 -4.09 -8.33 -2.35
C ASN A 183 -4.60 -7.14 -1.52
N LEU A 184 -3.96 -6.84 -0.39
CA LEU A 184 -4.33 -5.76 0.51
C LEU A 184 -3.74 -4.42 0.04
N LEU A 185 -4.51 -3.33 0.18
CA LEU A 185 -4.04 -1.98 -0.12
C LEU A 185 -2.82 -1.62 0.73
N GLN A 186 -1.78 -1.11 0.09
CA GLN A 186 -0.53 -0.73 0.72
C GLN A 186 -0.37 0.78 0.83
N CYS A 187 0.33 1.21 1.88
CA CYS A 187 0.63 2.59 2.22
C CYS A 187 2.14 2.78 2.42
N GLY A 188 2.65 3.97 2.10
CA GLY A 188 4.05 4.34 2.36
C GLY A 188 4.19 5.83 2.63
N ASN A 189 5.07 6.19 3.57
CA ASN A 189 5.35 7.58 3.88
C ASN A 189 6.61 8.02 3.13
N VAL A 190 6.48 9.06 2.32
CA VAL A 190 7.55 9.65 1.52
C VAL A 190 7.64 11.15 1.79
N ARG A 191 8.72 11.81 1.34
CA ARG A 191 8.87 13.25 1.49
C ARG A 191 9.03 13.92 0.14
N ILE A 192 8.46 15.12 -0.01
CA ILE A 192 8.71 15.98 -1.17
C ILE A 192 10.20 16.30 -1.26
N VAL A 193 10.80 15.98 -2.39
CA VAL A 193 12.22 16.23 -2.70
C VAL A 193 12.36 17.62 -3.32
N SER A 194 13.47 18.32 -3.04
CA SER A 194 13.72 19.63 -3.67
C SER A 194 13.82 19.52 -5.19
N PRO A 195 13.41 20.55 -5.95
CA PRO A 195 13.55 20.54 -7.41
C PRO A 195 14.99 20.27 -7.86
N GLN A 196 15.97 20.82 -7.16
CA GLN A 196 17.39 20.62 -7.45
C GLN A 196 17.83 19.17 -7.29
N SER A 197 17.46 18.54 -6.17
CA SER A 197 17.75 17.11 -5.91
C SER A 197 17.00 16.19 -6.88
N CYS A 198 15.75 16.54 -7.22
CA CYS A 198 14.95 15.80 -8.20
C CYS A 198 15.62 15.85 -9.59
N GLN A 199 16.04 17.03 -10.06
CA GLN A 199 16.76 17.20 -11.33
C GLN A 199 18.12 16.50 -11.33
N ALA A 200 18.84 16.51 -10.20
CA ALA A 200 20.11 15.79 -10.06
C ALA A 200 19.92 14.26 -10.13
N SER A 201 18.79 13.74 -9.62
CA SER A 201 18.44 12.33 -9.73
C SER A 201 18.13 11.91 -11.18
N TYR A 202 17.56 12.81 -12.00
CA TYR A 202 17.09 12.53 -13.36
C TYR A 202 17.42 13.68 -14.33
N PRO A 203 18.71 13.89 -14.68
CA PRO A 203 19.14 15.03 -15.51
C PRO A 203 18.37 15.09 -16.83
N GLY A 204 17.81 16.28 -17.13
CA GLY A 204 17.09 16.55 -18.38
C GLY A 204 15.72 15.90 -18.53
N ARG A 205 15.23 15.16 -17.52
CA ARG A 205 13.97 14.41 -17.63
C ARG A 205 12.82 15.00 -16.81
N VAL A 206 13.12 15.81 -15.79
CA VAL A 206 12.11 16.38 -14.87
C VAL A 206 11.68 17.74 -15.39
N THR A 207 10.38 17.95 -15.58
CA THR A 207 9.77 19.22 -16.00
C THR A 207 9.17 19.97 -14.80
N ASN A 208 8.73 21.21 -15.00
CA ASN A 208 8.02 22.00 -13.98
C ASN A 208 6.64 21.42 -13.61
N ASN A 209 6.13 20.49 -14.41
CA ASN A 209 4.86 19.79 -14.20
C ASN A 209 5.02 18.51 -13.39
N MET A 210 6.22 18.22 -12.91
CA MET A 210 6.56 17.04 -12.13
C MET A 210 7.01 17.45 -10.72
N VAL A 211 6.78 16.57 -9.77
CA VAL A 211 7.29 16.65 -8.40
C VAL A 211 7.89 15.30 -8.02
N CYS A 212 9.05 15.33 -7.36
CA CYS A 212 9.64 14.11 -6.80
C CYS A 212 9.24 13.94 -5.34
N ALA A 213 8.94 12.70 -4.97
CA ALA A 213 8.78 12.33 -3.56
C ALA A 213 9.38 10.94 -3.33
N GLY A 214 10.01 10.76 -2.18
CA GLY A 214 10.68 9.50 -1.84
C GLY A 214 11.45 9.59 -0.52
N VAL A 215 12.13 8.50 -0.20
CA VAL A 215 13.15 8.43 0.84
C VAL A 215 14.51 8.42 0.15
N MET A 216 15.31 9.47 0.34
CA MET A 216 16.58 9.62 -0.41
C MET A 216 17.61 8.53 -0.08
N GLY A 217 17.51 7.91 1.08
CA GLY A 217 18.27 6.69 1.43
C GLY A 217 17.77 5.43 0.75
N GLY A 218 16.66 5.49 0.01
CA GLY A 218 15.96 4.34 -0.56
C GLY A 218 15.03 3.65 0.42
N GLY A 219 14.47 2.53 0.02
CA GLY A 219 13.69 1.63 0.86
C GLY A 219 12.17 1.82 0.79
N ILE A 220 11.65 3.02 0.47
CA ILE A 220 10.19 3.24 0.32
C ILE A 220 9.93 3.98 -1.00
N ASP A 221 9.06 3.40 -1.86
CA ASP A 221 8.69 4.00 -3.15
C ASP A 221 7.39 3.39 -3.70
N SER A 222 6.70 4.15 -4.58
CA SER A 222 5.70 3.61 -5.49
C SER A 222 6.36 2.81 -6.62
N CYS A 223 5.69 1.79 -7.12
CA CYS A 223 6.27 0.90 -8.12
C CYS A 223 5.25 0.51 -9.20
N GLN A 224 5.59 -0.45 -10.08
CA GLN A 224 4.70 -0.91 -11.16
C GLN A 224 3.34 -1.35 -10.63
N GLY A 225 2.26 -0.82 -11.20
CA GLY A 225 0.89 -1.03 -10.76
C GLY A 225 0.34 0.06 -9.84
N ASP A 226 1.19 0.93 -9.25
CA ASP A 226 0.77 2.12 -8.50
C ASP A 226 0.51 3.34 -9.41
N SER A 227 0.92 3.29 -10.68
CA SER A 227 0.70 4.35 -11.68
C SER A 227 -0.71 4.90 -11.64
N GLY A 228 -0.87 6.22 -11.59
CA GLY A 228 -2.19 6.87 -11.47
C GLY A 228 -2.71 6.97 -10.04
N GLY A 229 -2.06 6.34 -9.06
CA GLY A 229 -2.38 6.44 -7.64
C GLY A 229 -1.99 7.76 -6.99
N PRO A 230 -2.42 8.02 -5.74
CA PRO A 230 -2.28 9.31 -5.08
C PRO A 230 -0.94 9.49 -4.37
N LEU A 231 -0.47 10.75 -4.36
CA LEU A 231 0.48 11.29 -3.39
C LEU A 231 -0.26 12.36 -2.58
N LEU A 232 -0.57 12.07 -1.32
CA LEU A 232 -1.28 12.97 -0.42
C LEU A 232 -0.34 13.62 0.59
N CYS A 233 -0.40 14.92 0.71
CA CYS A 233 0.35 15.68 1.71
C CYS A 233 -0.64 16.52 2.52
N ALA A 234 -0.63 16.37 3.85
CA ALA A 234 -1.56 17.05 4.75
C ALA A 234 -3.05 16.91 4.30
N GLY A 235 -3.45 15.73 3.84
CA GLY A 235 -4.83 15.44 3.40
C GLY A 235 -5.22 16.01 2.03
N GLN A 236 -4.31 16.66 1.31
CA GLN A 236 -4.54 17.20 -0.03
C GLN A 236 -3.76 16.41 -1.09
N LEU A 237 -4.36 16.24 -2.27
CA LEU A 237 -3.75 15.53 -3.39
C LEU A 237 -2.67 16.40 -4.05
N GLN A 238 -1.41 16.09 -3.86
CA GLN A 238 -0.29 16.85 -4.43
C GLN A 238 0.34 16.20 -5.65
N GLY A 239 0.18 14.88 -5.82
CA GLY A 239 0.76 14.17 -6.95
C GLY A 239 -0.07 12.98 -7.43
N ILE A 240 0.20 12.58 -8.66
CA ILE A 240 -0.29 11.35 -9.29
C ILE A 240 0.94 10.53 -9.64
N VAL A 241 1.01 9.27 -9.23
CA VAL A 241 2.14 8.37 -9.56
C VAL A 241 2.29 8.31 -11.09
N SER A 242 3.45 8.69 -11.59
CA SER A 242 3.72 8.78 -13.03
C SER A 242 4.84 7.86 -13.48
N TRP A 243 6.07 8.07 -13.01
CA TRP A 243 7.21 7.26 -13.42
C TRP A 243 8.33 7.23 -12.37
N GLY A 244 9.26 6.30 -12.55
CA GLY A 244 10.47 6.14 -11.77
C GLY A 244 11.41 5.15 -12.47
N LEU A 245 12.36 4.58 -11.73
CA LEU A 245 13.17 3.48 -12.25
C LEU A 245 12.38 2.17 -12.23
N GLN A 246 12.75 1.26 -13.12
CA GLN A 246 12.17 -0.09 -13.14
C GLN A 246 12.46 -0.86 -11.83
N THR A 247 13.66 -0.68 -11.26
CA THR A 247 13.98 -1.11 -9.90
C THR A 247 13.63 0.04 -8.95
N CYS A 248 12.52 -0.09 -8.24
CA CYS A 248 11.99 0.95 -7.37
C CYS A 248 12.80 1.06 -6.05
N ALA A 249 12.54 2.12 -5.29
CA ALA A 249 13.10 2.37 -3.95
C ALA A 249 14.63 2.43 -3.88
N GLN A 250 15.30 2.76 -4.98
CA GLN A 250 16.75 2.90 -5.01
C GLN A 250 17.21 4.20 -4.33
N PRO A 251 18.37 4.19 -3.63
CA PRO A 251 18.95 5.42 -3.07
C PRO A 251 19.12 6.51 -4.14
N ASN A 252 18.78 7.75 -3.79
CA ASN A 252 18.86 8.93 -4.67
C ASN A 252 18.05 8.81 -5.98
N ARG A 253 17.01 7.98 -5.98
CA ARG A 253 16.08 7.77 -7.11
C ARG A 253 14.63 7.85 -6.63
N PRO A 254 14.14 9.05 -6.23
CA PRO A 254 12.77 9.22 -5.78
C PRO A 254 11.76 8.95 -6.88
N GLY A 255 10.54 8.54 -6.53
CA GLY A 255 9.42 8.47 -7.47
C GLY A 255 9.09 9.84 -8.07
N VAL A 256 8.62 9.86 -9.30
CA VAL A 256 8.21 11.08 -10.01
C VAL A 256 6.71 11.06 -10.21
N TYR A 257 6.07 12.16 -9.84
CA TYR A 257 4.63 12.35 -9.79
C TYR A 257 4.22 13.54 -10.65
N THR A 258 3.07 13.46 -11.30
CA THR A 258 2.45 14.64 -11.93
C THR A 258 2.05 15.63 -10.84
N LYS A 259 2.51 16.88 -10.93
CA LYS A 259 2.36 17.92 -9.90
C LYS A 259 0.96 18.54 -9.93
N VAL A 260 0.04 17.99 -9.12
CA VAL A 260 -1.42 18.28 -9.20
C VAL A 260 -1.76 19.75 -8.98
N CYS A 261 -1.00 20.48 -8.15
CA CYS A 261 -1.28 21.90 -7.90
C CYS A 261 -1.26 22.76 -9.18
N ASN A 262 -0.54 22.33 -10.24
CA ASN A 262 -0.53 22.99 -11.55
C ASN A 262 -1.83 22.80 -12.34
N TYR A 263 -2.63 21.80 -11.99
CA TYR A 263 -3.77 21.33 -12.82
C TYR A 263 -5.14 21.51 -12.17
N VAL A 264 -5.23 22.09 -10.98
CA VAL A 264 -6.51 22.25 -10.26
C VAL A 264 -7.56 22.96 -11.10
N ALA A 265 -7.17 24.04 -11.80
CA ALA A 265 -8.09 24.77 -12.68
C ALA A 265 -8.56 23.93 -13.86
N TRP A 266 -7.67 23.15 -14.48
CA TRP A 266 -8.00 22.24 -15.57
C TRP A 266 -8.94 21.13 -15.11
N ILE A 267 -8.63 20.47 -13.97
CA ILE A 267 -9.45 19.40 -13.39
C ILE A 267 -10.87 19.91 -13.14
N ARG A 268 -11.02 21.05 -12.45
CA ARG A 268 -12.33 21.63 -12.14
C ARG A 268 -13.12 21.98 -13.40
N ARG A 269 -12.46 22.62 -14.37
CA ARG A 269 -13.10 22.97 -15.65
C ARG A 269 -13.58 21.72 -16.39
N ALA A 270 -12.70 20.71 -16.54
CA ALA A 270 -13.05 19.49 -17.25
C ALA A 270 -14.25 18.76 -16.63
N ILE A 271 -14.33 18.71 -15.29
CA ILE A 271 -15.47 18.13 -14.55
C ILE A 271 -16.76 18.93 -14.79
N GLN A 272 -16.68 20.26 -14.82
CA GLN A 272 -17.85 21.13 -14.98
C GLN A 272 -18.42 21.13 -16.39
N THR A 273 -17.59 20.93 -17.42
CA THR A 273 -17.99 21.06 -18.83
C THR A 273 -18.30 19.74 -19.51
N ASN A 274 -18.11 18.61 -18.88
CA ASN A 274 -18.31 17.26 -19.43
C ASN A 274 -19.11 16.38 -18.47
#